data_d29860ae3ed0c06b68574a2b43873f94
#
_entry.id   d29860ae3ed0c06b68574a2b43873f94
#
_cell.length_a   1.000
_cell.length_b   1.000
_cell.length_c   1.000
_cell.angle_alpha   90.00
_cell.angle_beta   90.00
_cell.angle_gamma   90.00
#
_symmetry.space_group_name_H-M   'P 1'
#
loop_
_entity.id
_entity.type
_entity.pdbx_description
1 polymer ?
#
loop_
_entity_poly.entity_id
_entity_poly.type
_entity_poly.pdbx_seq_one_letter_code
_entity_poly.pdbx_strand_id
1 'polypeptide(L)'
;MKYFIYKITNNINNKIYIGYTSNSPHKRWNAHKVRSKKIKDCPYLHNAMNYYGVDNFSFCVLTEHNTVREALDKEIELIEEFRSRNPNIGYNISKGGDVGGFVDEYHRQNVVLRMTTNNPMKVLRTNSGSFKEGHIQVFTSERKKNCSISKIGTKNPMFGNKKAADHLNTVKYTCDHCGTSCTSGNFTRWHGNNCRLINKDI
;
A
#
# COMPACT_ATOMS: atom_id res chain seq x y z
N MET A 1 13.94 -28.63 6.82
CA MET A 1 13.76 -27.23 7.28
C MET A 1 12.43 -27.20 8.01
N LYS A 2 12.33 -26.55 9.17
CA LYS A 2 11.09 -26.53 9.95
C LYS A 2 10.34 -25.21 9.73
N TYR A 3 9.03 -25.28 9.75
CA TYR A 3 8.11 -24.17 9.52
C TYR A 3 7.15 -24.08 10.71
N PHE A 4 6.89 -22.87 11.18
CA PHE A 4 6.14 -22.66 12.41
C PHE A 4 4.93 -21.76 12.17
N ILE A 5 3.80 -22.13 12.74
CA ILE A 5 2.66 -21.23 12.89
C ILE A 5 2.66 -20.71 14.31
N TYR A 6 2.53 -19.41 14.44
CA TYR A 6 2.57 -18.73 15.73
C TYR A 6 1.35 -17.82 15.93
N LYS A 7 1.04 -17.57 17.17
CA LYS A 7 0.01 -16.64 17.61
C LYS A 7 0.65 -15.52 18.42
N ILE A 8 0.25 -14.29 18.14
CA ILE A 8 0.53 -13.11 18.96
C ILE A 8 -0.79 -12.66 19.55
N THR A 9 -0.85 -12.47 20.87
CA THR A 9 -2.04 -12.05 21.59
C THR A 9 -1.76 -10.71 22.26
N ASN A 10 -2.65 -9.75 22.10
CA ASN A 10 -2.67 -8.51 22.87
C ASN A 10 -3.35 -8.79 24.21
N ASN A 11 -2.62 -8.71 25.30
CA ASN A 11 -3.09 -9.06 26.64
C ASN A 11 -4.06 -8.02 27.22
N ILE A 12 -4.24 -6.85 26.57
CA ILE A 12 -5.15 -5.79 27.03
C ILE A 12 -6.56 -6.02 26.45
N ASN A 13 -6.66 -6.36 25.16
CA ASN A 13 -7.95 -6.48 24.47
C ASN A 13 -8.24 -7.86 23.90
N ASN A 14 -7.36 -8.85 24.17
CA ASN A 14 -7.43 -10.25 23.74
C ASN A 14 -7.46 -10.46 22.21
N LYS A 15 -7.20 -9.42 21.41
CA LYS A 15 -7.09 -9.57 19.96
C LYS A 15 -5.83 -10.34 19.59
N ILE A 16 -5.94 -11.14 18.55
CA ILE A 16 -4.89 -12.08 18.14
C ILE A 16 -4.41 -11.82 16.71
N TYR A 17 -3.21 -12.27 16.45
CA TYR A 17 -2.63 -12.37 15.12
C TYR A 17 -2.06 -13.76 14.92
N ILE A 18 -2.39 -14.41 13.81
CA ILE A 18 -1.81 -15.70 13.39
C ILE A 18 -0.85 -15.43 12.24
N GLY A 19 0.31 -16.07 12.27
CA GLY A 19 1.28 -15.92 11.20
C GLY A 19 2.18 -17.13 11.03
N TYR A 20 2.78 -17.20 9.86
CA TYR A 20 3.73 -18.22 9.44
C TYR A 20 5.17 -17.71 9.48
N THR A 21 6.12 -18.61 9.73
CA THR A 21 7.55 -18.32 9.60
C THR A 21 8.39 -19.56 9.26
N SER A 22 9.35 -19.38 8.36
CA SER A 22 10.44 -20.33 8.09
C SER A 22 11.68 -20.09 8.97
N ASN A 23 11.71 -18.98 9.68
CA ASN A 23 12.75 -18.67 10.65
C ASN A 23 12.41 -19.25 12.02
N SER A 24 13.41 -19.27 12.93
CA SER A 24 13.13 -19.63 14.32
C SER A 24 12.07 -18.68 14.92
N PRO A 25 11.15 -19.21 15.76
CA PRO A 25 10.07 -18.41 16.36
C PRO A 25 10.59 -17.17 17.10
N HIS A 26 11.68 -17.32 17.84
CA HIS A 26 12.31 -16.22 18.57
C HIS A 26 12.82 -15.10 17.63
N LYS A 27 13.46 -15.45 16.51
CA LYS A 27 13.89 -14.46 15.51
C LYS A 27 12.69 -13.75 14.89
N ARG A 28 11.60 -14.48 14.62
CA ARG A 28 10.36 -13.88 14.07
C ARG A 28 9.73 -12.92 15.06
N TRP A 29 9.62 -13.28 16.32
CA TRP A 29 9.11 -12.42 17.38
C TRP A 29 9.92 -11.13 17.52
N ASN A 30 11.25 -11.23 17.58
CA ASN A 30 12.12 -10.06 17.61
C ASN A 30 11.97 -9.18 16.36
N ALA A 31 11.78 -9.80 15.19
CA ALA A 31 11.49 -9.05 13.96
C ALA A 31 10.19 -8.24 14.07
N HIS A 32 9.11 -8.78 14.63
CA HIS A 32 7.88 -8.02 14.89
C HIS A 32 8.13 -6.84 15.83
N LYS A 33 8.83 -7.05 16.93
CA LYS A 33 9.18 -5.98 17.90
C LYS A 33 9.96 -4.83 17.26
N VAL A 34 10.93 -5.14 16.40
CA VAL A 34 11.73 -4.12 15.70
C VAL A 34 10.95 -3.44 14.60
N ARG A 35 10.19 -4.21 13.80
CA ARG A 35 9.43 -3.71 12.65
C ARG A 35 8.19 -2.92 13.04
N SER A 36 7.63 -3.15 14.23
CA SER A 36 6.49 -2.38 14.73
C SER A 36 6.80 -0.88 14.74
N LYS A 37 8.02 -0.49 15.12
CA LYS A 37 8.47 0.92 15.10
C LYS A 37 8.42 1.57 13.70
N LYS A 38 8.47 0.77 12.61
CA LYS A 38 8.45 1.22 11.21
C LYS A 38 7.10 0.99 10.53
N ILE A 39 6.14 0.37 11.20
CA ILE A 39 4.79 0.01 10.71
C ILE A 39 4.86 -0.66 9.32
N LYS A 40 5.75 -1.65 9.18
CA LYS A 40 5.91 -2.42 7.94
C LYS A 40 5.32 -3.82 8.10
N ASP A 41 4.94 -4.43 6.98
CA ASP A 41 4.48 -5.81 6.80
C ASP A 41 3.10 -6.14 7.43
N CYS A 42 2.90 -5.89 8.72
CA CYS A 42 1.67 -6.22 9.46
C CYS A 42 1.08 -4.95 10.10
N PRO A 43 0.48 -4.03 9.32
CA PRO A 43 0.15 -2.69 9.81
C PRO A 43 -0.82 -2.69 10.98
N TYR A 44 -1.82 -3.57 11.03
CA TYR A 44 -2.78 -3.62 12.14
C TYR A 44 -2.13 -4.09 13.43
N LEU A 45 -1.32 -5.16 13.37
CA LEU A 45 -0.57 -5.66 14.52
C LEU A 45 0.46 -4.63 14.98
N HIS A 46 1.25 -4.06 14.05
CA HIS A 46 2.30 -3.12 14.39
C HIS A 46 1.78 -1.80 14.95
N ASN A 47 0.65 -1.29 14.43
CA ASN A 47 -0.04 -0.14 15.02
C ASN A 47 -0.53 -0.44 16.44
N ALA A 48 -1.09 -1.63 16.67
CA ALA A 48 -1.51 -2.03 18.00
C ALA A 48 -0.32 -2.17 18.96
N MET A 49 0.80 -2.73 18.51
CA MET A 49 2.03 -2.82 19.31
C MET A 49 2.58 -1.44 19.72
N ASN A 50 2.49 -0.46 18.81
CA ASN A 50 2.90 0.91 19.10
C ASN A 50 1.94 1.63 20.06
N TYR A 51 0.64 1.36 19.95
CA TYR A 51 -0.37 1.98 20.77
C TYR A 51 -0.42 1.41 22.20
N TYR A 52 -0.42 0.08 22.31
CA TYR A 52 -0.55 -0.61 23.60
C TYR A 52 0.80 -0.89 24.29
N GLY A 53 1.91 -0.72 23.58
CA GLY A 53 3.24 -1.16 24.05
C GLY A 53 3.51 -2.63 23.77
N VAL A 54 4.72 -2.93 23.30
CA VAL A 54 5.13 -4.28 22.87
C VAL A 54 5.09 -5.29 24.03
N ASP A 55 5.33 -4.84 25.25
CA ASP A 55 5.36 -5.68 26.44
C ASP A 55 3.98 -6.26 26.82
N ASN A 56 2.91 -5.65 26.30
CA ASN A 56 1.55 -6.12 26.48
C ASN A 56 1.14 -7.19 25.44
N PHE A 57 2.10 -7.73 24.68
CA PHE A 57 1.85 -8.79 23.71
C PHE A 57 2.58 -10.05 24.09
N SER A 58 1.87 -11.17 24.08
CA SER A 58 2.41 -12.51 24.24
C SER A 58 2.56 -13.20 22.89
N PHE A 59 3.60 -14.02 22.76
CA PHE A 59 3.92 -14.81 21.57
C PHE A 59 3.96 -16.28 21.92
N CYS A 60 3.28 -17.13 21.16
CA CYS A 60 3.36 -18.58 21.30
C CYS A 60 3.39 -19.27 19.94
N VAL A 61 4.08 -20.40 19.87
CA VAL A 61 4.05 -21.32 18.72
C VAL A 61 2.84 -22.22 18.88
N LEU A 62 2.03 -22.35 17.82
CA LEU A 62 0.85 -23.22 17.79
C LEU A 62 1.22 -24.59 17.21
N THR A 63 1.87 -24.61 16.05
CA THR A 63 2.20 -25.84 15.32
C THR A 63 3.54 -25.74 14.63
N GLU A 64 4.17 -26.90 14.39
CA GLU A 64 5.41 -27.07 13.64
C GLU A 64 5.16 -28.03 12.46
N HIS A 65 5.70 -27.71 11.30
CA HIS A 65 5.53 -28.47 10.05
C HIS A 65 6.89 -28.70 9.38
N ASN A 66 6.96 -29.77 8.58
CA ASN A 66 8.18 -30.11 7.84
C ASN A 66 8.15 -29.55 6.39
N THR A 67 6.99 -29.23 5.86
CA THR A 67 6.82 -28.65 4.53
C THR A 67 6.19 -27.26 4.59
N VAL A 68 6.52 -26.41 3.61
CA VAL A 68 5.92 -25.07 3.45
C VAL A 68 4.42 -25.18 3.23
N ARG A 69 4.01 -26.14 2.39
CA ARG A 69 2.59 -26.28 1.99
C ARG A 69 1.71 -26.60 3.20
N GLU A 70 2.08 -27.60 4.00
CA GLU A 70 1.37 -27.93 5.25
C GLU A 70 1.26 -26.72 6.18
N ALA A 71 2.34 -25.97 6.33
CA ALA A 71 2.34 -24.79 7.19
C ALA A 71 1.41 -23.69 6.66
N LEU A 72 1.42 -23.43 5.35
CA LEU A 72 0.54 -22.41 4.74
C LEU A 72 -0.94 -22.82 4.81
N ASP A 73 -1.25 -24.09 4.55
CA ASP A 73 -2.62 -24.63 4.66
C ASP A 73 -3.11 -24.52 6.12
N LYS A 74 -2.23 -24.85 7.09
CA LYS A 74 -2.56 -24.72 8.52
C LYS A 74 -2.67 -23.27 9.00
N GLU A 75 -1.90 -22.34 8.42
CA GLU A 75 -2.09 -20.91 8.68
C GLU A 75 -3.50 -20.45 8.28
N ILE A 76 -3.96 -20.83 7.08
CA ILE A 76 -5.31 -20.51 6.60
C ILE A 76 -6.36 -21.05 7.55
N GLU A 77 -6.28 -22.35 7.89
CA GLU A 77 -7.20 -23.02 8.80
C GLU A 77 -7.30 -22.30 10.15
N LEU A 78 -6.16 -21.98 10.76
CA LEU A 78 -6.12 -21.33 12.08
C LEU A 78 -6.61 -19.87 12.02
N ILE A 79 -6.34 -19.13 10.93
CA ILE A 79 -6.88 -17.78 10.73
C ILE A 79 -8.42 -17.81 10.68
N GLU A 80 -8.99 -18.82 10.02
CA GLU A 80 -10.44 -19.03 9.91
C GLU A 80 -11.03 -19.46 11.25
N GLU A 81 -10.47 -20.49 11.90
CA GLU A 81 -10.90 -21.02 13.20
C GLU A 81 -10.92 -19.93 14.27
N PHE A 82 -9.86 -19.18 14.39
CA PHE A 82 -9.75 -18.07 15.36
C PHE A 82 -10.46 -16.80 14.91
N ARG A 83 -11.02 -16.76 13.69
CA ARG A 83 -11.66 -15.57 13.10
C ARG A 83 -10.80 -14.32 13.21
N SER A 84 -9.48 -14.48 13.11
CA SER A 84 -8.52 -13.41 13.39
C SER A 84 -8.51 -12.28 12.34
N ARG A 85 -9.23 -12.46 11.22
CA ARG A 85 -9.50 -11.43 10.21
C ARG A 85 -10.63 -10.46 10.62
N ASN A 86 -11.47 -10.85 11.56
CA ASN A 86 -12.48 -9.95 12.09
C ASN A 86 -11.80 -8.84 12.90
N PRO A 87 -11.99 -7.56 12.57
CA PRO A 87 -11.34 -6.44 13.25
C PRO A 87 -11.62 -6.34 14.74
N ASN A 88 -12.72 -6.97 15.23
CA ASN A 88 -13.05 -7.02 16.65
C ASN A 88 -12.30 -8.12 17.40
N ILE A 89 -11.79 -9.14 16.67
CA ILE A 89 -11.19 -10.35 17.24
C ILE A 89 -9.69 -10.41 16.99
N GLY A 90 -9.23 -9.89 15.83
CA GLY A 90 -7.83 -10.06 15.45
C GLY A 90 -7.24 -8.95 14.59
N TYR A 91 -5.98 -9.17 14.23
CA TYR A 91 -5.16 -8.24 13.46
C TYR A 91 -4.80 -8.77 12.07
N ASN A 92 -5.26 -9.97 11.68
CA ASN A 92 -5.01 -10.49 10.35
C ASN A 92 -5.78 -9.70 9.29
N ILE A 93 -5.11 -9.42 8.17
CA ILE A 93 -5.68 -8.72 7.01
C ILE A 93 -6.04 -9.72 5.93
N SER A 94 -5.10 -10.60 5.59
CA SER A 94 -5.25 -11.64 4.58
C SER A 94 -5.75 -12.96 5.18
N LYS A 95 -6.22 -13.85 4.32
CA LYS A 95 -6.59 -15.22 4.70
C LYS A 95 -5.38 -16.11 5.03
N GLY A 96 -4.15 -15.65 4.83
CA GLY A 96 -2.95 -16.47 4.90
C GLY A 96 -2.69 -17.28 3.63
N GLY A 97 -1.68 -18.16 3.69
CA GLY A 97 -1.37 -19.08 2.59
C GLY A 97 -0.57 -18.50 1.43
N ASP A 98 -0.23 -17.22 1.47
CA ASP A 98 0.55 -16.56 0.41
C ASP A 98 1.92 -16.09 0.93
N VAL A 99 2.92 -16.23 0.08
CA VAL A 99 4.27 -15.69 0.33
C VAL A 99 4.35 -14.17 0.07
N GLY A 100 3.25 -13.54 -0.36
CA GLY A 100 3.13 -12.11 -0.67
C GLY A 100 1.81 -11.51 -0.16
N GLY A 101 1.82 -10.22 0.11
CA GLY A 101 0.67 -9.49 0.68
C GLY A 101 -0.50 -9.31 -0.28
N PHE A 102 -1.27 -10.36 -0.51
CA PHE A 102 -2.51 -10.29 -1.28
C PHE A 102 -3.62 -9.62 -0.45
N VAL A 103 -4.22 -8.57 -1.00
CA VAL A 103 -5.38 -7.88 -0.41
C VAL A 103 -6.64 -8.44 -1.06
N ASP A 104 -7.34 -9.32 -0.34
CA ASP A 104 -8.58 -9.91 -0.81
C ASP A 104 -9.80 -8.98 -0.66
N GLU A 105 -10.93 -9.37 -1.24
CA GLU A 105 -12.16 -8.59 -1.23
C GLU A 105 -12.72 -8.35 0.19
N TYR A 106 -12.59 -9.31 1.07
CA TYR A 106 -13.01 -9.15 2.48
C TYR A 106 -12.22 -8.01 3.17
N HIS A 107 -10.91 -7.91 2.93
CA HIS A 107 -10.12 -6.80 3.45
C HIS A 107 -10.56 -5.46 2.84
N ARG A 108 -10.76 -5.42 1.52
CA ARG A 108 -11.26 -4.21 0.83
C ARG A 108 -12.57 -3.72 1.43
N GLN A 109 -13.53 -4.61 1.62
CA GLN A 109 -14.84 -4.29 2.22
C GLN A 109 -14.69 -3.76 3.64
N ASN A 110 -13.86 -4.37 4.48
CA ASN A 110 -13.60 -3.88 5.84
C ASN A 110 -12.91 -2.51 5.86
N VAL A 111 -12.00 -2.23 4.92
CA VAL A 111 -11.40 -0.90 4.77
C VAL A 111 -12.45 0.12 4.35
N VAL A 112 -13.28 -0.20 3.36
CA VAL A 112 -14.37 0.67 2.91
C VAL A 112 -15.34 0.94 4.05
N LEU A 113 -15.80 -0.09 4.76
CA LEU A 113 -16.71 0.05 5.90
C LEU A 113 -16.12 0.98 6.97
N ARG A 114 -14.87 0.76 7.36
CA ARG A 114 -14.18 1.62 8.34
C ARG A 114 -14.02 3.06 7.86
N MET A 115 -13.69 3.26 6.59
CA MET A 115 -13.55 4.60 5.99
C MET A 115 -14.90 5.32 5.86
N THR A 116 -15.99 4.58 5.71
CA THR A 116 -17.34 5.17 5.62
C THR A 116 -17.96 5.44 6.98
N THR A 117 -17.80 4.52 7.94
CA THR A 117 -18.43 4.63 9.27
C THR A 117 -17.59 5.42 10.27
N ASN A 118 -16.27 5.12 10.35
CA ASN A 118 -15.37 5.66 11.38
C ASN A 118 -14.19 6.44 10.78
N ASN A 119 -14.39 7.15 9.67
CA ASN A 119 -13.33 7.91 9.05
C ASN A 119 -13.00 9.16 9.90
N PRO A 120 -11.84 9.21 10.58
CA PRO A 120 -11.45 10.38 11.39
C PRO A 120 -11.36 11.66 10.54
N MET A 121 -11.08 11.53 9.23
CA MET A 121 -11.04 12.66 8.31
C MET A 121 -12.41 13.27 8.01
N LYS A 122 -13.50 12.52 8.22
CA LYS A 122 -14.87 13.09 8.14
C LYS A 122 -15.18 13.99 9.33
N VAL A 123 -14.63 13.67 10.51
CA VAL A 123 -14.83 14.44 11.73
C VAL A 123 -13.87 15.63 11.80
N LEU A 124 -12.67 15.49 11.23
CA LEU A 124 -11.62 16.52 11.26
C LEU A 124 -11.67 17.49 10.06
N ARG A 125 -12.82 17.67 9.42
CA ARG A 125 -13.00 18.64 8.30
C ARG A 125 -12.79 20.13 8.69
N THR A 126 -12.23 20.38 9.86
CA THR A 126 -11.95 21.74 10.36
C THR A 126 -10.48 22.14 10.32
N ASN A 127 -9.57 21.32 9.73
CA ASN A 127 -8.22 21.81 9.55
C ASN A 127 -8.18 22.85 8.42
N SER A 128 -7.38 23.88 8.62
CA SER A 128 -7.26 25.06 7.75
C SER A 128 -6.87 24.78 6.28
N GLY A 129 -6.52 23.51 5.96
CA GLY A 129 -6.19 23.05 4.62
C GLY A 129 -7.33 22.33 3.87
N SER A 130 -8.47 22.08 4.52
CA SER A 130 -9.61 21.40 3.86
C SER A 130 -10.45 22.41 3.08
N PHE A 131 -10.76 22.10 1.84
CA PHE A 131 -11.74 22.87 1.08
C PHE A 131 -13.14 22.64 1.66
N LYS A 132 -13.86 23.72 1.94
CA LYS A 132 -15.28 23.66 2.32
C LYS A 132 -16.09 23.27 1.07
N GLU A 133 -17.20 22.58 1.29
CA GLU A 133 -18.15 22.30 0.21
C GLU A 133 -18.58 23.63 -0.47
N GLY A 134 -18.53 23.67 -1.80
CA GLY A 134 -18.77 24.89 -2.59
C GLY A 134 -17.55 25.81 -2.72
N HIS A 135 -16.37 25.45 -2.18
CA HIS A 135 -15.18 26.26 -2.36
C HIS A 135 -14.68 26.21 -3.82
N ILE A 136 -14.91 27.30 -4.53
CA ILE A 136 -14.37 27.49 -5.89
C ILE A 136 -12.96 28.10 -5.73
N GLN A 137 -11.95 27.34 -6.12
CA GLN A 137 -10.58 27.83 -6.11
C GLN A 137 -10.36 28.81 -7.29
N VAL A 138 -10.45 30.10 -7.00
CA VAL A 138 -10.18 31.14 -8.00
C VAL A 138 -8.66 31.29 -8.16
N PHE A 139 -8.13 30.88 -9.30
CA PHE A 139 -6.76 31.15 -9.67
C PHE A 139 -6.67 32.54 -10.28
N THR A 140 -6.28 33.55 -9.47
CA THR A 140 -5.99 34.89 -9.97
C THR A 140 -4.85 34.84 -10.98
N SER A 141 -4.83 35.79 -11.92
CA SER A 141 -3.75 35.88 -12.92
C SER A 141 -2.37 36.00 -12.27
N GLU A 142 -2.28 36.69 -11.15
CA GLU A 142 -1.08 36.83 -10.36
C GLU A 142 -0.62 35.49 -9.74
N ARG A 143 -1.54 34.70 -9.16
CA ARG A 143 -1.25 33.38 -8.64
C ARG A 143 -0.79 32.40 -9.72
N LYS A 144 -1.42 32.46 -10.91
CA LYS A 144 -1.00 31.67 -12.08
C LYS A 144 0.42 32.03 -12.49
N LYS A 145 0.74 33.34 -12.54
CA LYS A 145 2.08 33.86 -12.86
C LYS A 145 3.12 33.40 -11.84
N ASN A 146 2.82 33.51 -10.54
CA ASN A 146 3.71 33.08 -9.47
C ASN A 146 3.96 31.56 -9.47
N CYS A 147 2.92 30.74 -9.71
CA CYS A 147 3.06 29.30 -9.91
C CYS A 147 3.91 28.95 -11.14
N SER A 148 3.81 29.74 -12.21
CA SER A 148 4.65 29.57 -13.41
C SER A 148 6.09 29.91 -13.13
N ILE A 149 6.36 31.05 -12.52
CA ILE A 149 7.70 31.54 -12.17
C ILE A 149 8.43 30.56 -11.22
N SER A 150 7.71 29.97 -10.26
CA SER A 150 8.29 29.00 -9.32
C SER A 150 8.74 27.69 -9.98
N LYS A 151 8.30 27.42 -11.20
CA LYS A 151 8.66 26.22 -11.97
C LYS A 151 9.73 26.47 -13.04
N ILE A 152 10.24 27.70 -13.15
CA ILE A 152 11.23 28.09 -14.18
C ILE A 152 12.62 28.17 -13.57
N GLY A 153 13.63 27.67 -14.33
CA GLY A 153 15.03 27.75 -13.96
C GLY A 153 15.37 27.05 -12.65
N THR A 154 16.27 27.62 -11.88
CA THR A 154 16.79 27.06 -10.62
C THR A 154 15.73 26.90 -9.52
N LYS A 155 14.60 27.55 -9.64
CA LYS A 155 13.46 27.39 -8.70
C LYS A 155 12.66 26.10 -8.93
N ASN A 156 12.84 25.44 -10.08
CA ASN A 156 12.26 24.15 -10.36
C ASN A 156 13.13 23.04 -9.76
N PRO A 157 12.62 22.17 -8.86
CA PRO A 157 13.38 21.07 -8.29
C PRO A 157 13.95 20.08 -9.34
N MET A 158 13.36 20.06 -10.53
CA MET A 158 13.83 19.23 -11.66
C MET A 158 14.81 19.94 -12.58
N PHE A 159 15.11 21.23 -12.32
CA PHE A 159 16.05 22.00 -13.14
C PHE A 159 17.46 21.42 -13.04
N GLY A 160 18.07 21.14 -14.19
CA GLY A 160 19.41 20.55 -14.26
C GLY A 160 19.48 19.03 -14.00
N ASN A 161 18.35 18.36 -13.73
CA ASN A 161 18.33 16.91 -13.60
C ASN A 161 18.41 16.23 -14.98
N LYS A 162 19.62 16.21 -15.56
CA LYS A 162 19.88 15.59 -16.87
C LYS A 162 19.54 14.10 -16.91
N LYS A 163 19.75 13.34 -15.81
CA LYS A 163 19.48 11.90 -15.77
C LYS A 163 18.02 11.55 -16.04
N ALA A 164 17.07 12.34 -15.53
CA ALA A 164 15.65 12.11 -15.79
C ALA A 164 15.27 12.50 -17.24
N ALA A 165 15.86 13.55 -17.78
CA ALA A 165 15.62 13.99 -19.16
C ALA A 165 16.23 13.02 -20.18
N ASP A 166 17.43 12.54 -19.94
CA ASP A 166 18.14 11.62 -20.84
C ASP A 166 17.42 10.28 -20.92
N HIS A 167 16.95 9.73 -19.80
CA HIS A 167 16.20 8.47 -19.79
C HIS A 167 14.86 8.57 -20.56
N LEU A 168 14.18 9.71 -20.50
CA LEU A 168 12.91 9.93 -21.21
C LEU A 168 13.11 10.17 -22.71
N ASN A 169 14.30 10.62 -23.14
CA ASN A 169 14.59 10.99 -24.53
C ASN A 169 15.34 9.92 -25.32
N THR A 170 15.89 8.90 -24.66
CA THR A 170 16.74 7.88 -25.32
C THR A 170 15.95 6.91 -26.17
N VAL A 171 14.72 6.57 -25.79
CA VAL A 171 13.89 5.62 -26.56
C VAL A 171 12.81 6.36 -27.32
N LYS A 172 12.91 6.36 -28.65
CA LYS A 172 11.90 6.91 -29.55
C LYS A 172 11.16 5.78 -30.26
N TYR A 173 9.88 5.96 -30.40
CA TYR A 173 8.96 5.07 -31.12
C TYR A 173 8.44 5.80 -32.34
N THR A 174 8.48 5.17 -33.50
CA THR A 174 7.93 5.71 -34.74
C THR A 174 6.55 5.10 -34.97
N CYS A 175 5.58 5.94 -35.23
CA CYS A 175 4.20 5.54 -35.47
C CYS A 175 4.06 5.04 -36.91
N ASP A 176 3.60 3.79 -37.09
CA ASP A 176 3.41 3.16 -38.42
C ASP A 176 2.31 3.85 -39.26
N HIS A 177 1.39 4.57 -38.60
CA HIS A 177 0.26 5.23 -39.27
C HIS A 177 0.57 6.65 -39.75
N CYS A 178 1.40 7.40 -39.04
CA CYS A 178 1.70 8.81 -39.38
C CYS A 178 3.20 9.13 -39.51
N GLY A 179 4.09 8.14 -39.32
CA GLY A 179 5.53 8.31 -39.44
C GLY A 179 6.18 9.17 -38.35
N THR A 180 5.40 9.70 -37.39
CA THR A 180 5.95 10.57 -36.34
C THR A 180 6.75 9.78 -35.33
N SER A 181 7.99 10.21 -35.07
CA SER A 181 8.86 9.64 -34.05
C SER A 181 8.79 10.44 -32.76
N CYS A 182 8.43 9.81 -31.64
CA CYS A 182 8.23 10.47 -30.36
C CYS A 182 8.61 9.57 -29.17
N THR A 183 8.62 10.14 -27.97
CA THR A 183 8.89 9.40 -26.74
C THR A 183 7.75 8.46 -26.37
N SER A 184 8.01 7.43 -25.55
CA SER A 184 7.03 6.42 -25.12
C SER A 184 5.72 7.02 -24.60
N GLY A 185 5.77 8.03 -23.76
CA GLY A 185 4.56 8.68 -23.22
C GLY A 185 3.69 9.38 -24.26
N ASN A 186 4.32 10.03 -25.24
CA ASN A 186 3.61 10.66 -26.35
C ASN A 186 3.11 9.63 -27.36
N PHE A 187 3.88 8.56 -27.57
CA PHE A 187 3.47 7.47 -28.46
C PHE A 187 2.18 6.80 -27.94
N THR A 188 2.13 6.41 -26.67
CA THR A 188 0.93 5.79 -26.08
C THR A 188 -0.27 6.72 -26.07
N ARG A 189 -0.07 8.03 -25.91
CA ARG A 189 -1.16 9.01 -25.81
C ARG A 189 -1.74 9.43 -27.15
N TRP A 190 -0.89 9.61 -28.16
CA TRP A 190 -1.25 10.29 -29.40
C TRP A 190 -0.98 9.51 -30.68
N HIS A 191 -0.25 8.38 -30.57
CA HIS A 191 0.19 7.57 -31.71
C HIS A 191 -0.09 6.08 -31.47
N GLY A 192 0.45 5.18 -32.27
CA GLY A 192 0.10 3.77 -32.24
C GLY A 192 -1.41 3.59 -32.44
N ASN A 193 -2.07 2.84 -31.57
CA ASN A 193 -3.52 2.58 -31.65
C ASN A 193 -4.40 3.85 -31.46
N ASN A 194 -3.83 4.94 -30.92
CA ASN A 194 -4.51 6.22 -30.72
C ASN A 194 -4.19 7.25 -31.80
N CYS A 195 -3.55 6.83 -32.90
CA CYS A 195 -3.19 7.74 -33.98
C CYS A 195 -4.42 8.27 -34.72
N ARG A 196 -4.47 9.59 -34.90
CA ARG A 196 -5.58 10.26 -35.61
C ARG A 196 -5.74 9.83 -37.07
N LEU A 197 -4.71 9.21 -37.68
CA LEU A 197 -4.79 8.74 -39.05
C LEU A 197 -5.43 7.36 -39.19
N ILE A 198 -5.53 6.57 -38.10
CA ILE A 198 -6.23 5.28 -38.12
C ILE A 198 -7.74 5.46 -38.47
N ASN A 199 -8.36 6.56 -38.05
CA ASN A 199 -9.80 6.77 -38.16
C ASN A 199 -10.20 7.69 -39.34
N LYS A 200 -9.33 7.87 -40.34
CA LYS A 200 -9.65 8.71 -41.51
C LYS A 200 -10.16 7.94 -42.71
N ASP A 201 -10.22 6.61 -42.64
CA ASP A 201 -10.68 5.75 -43.73
C ASP A 201 -12.04 5.07 -43.42
N ILE A 202 -12.91 5.72 -42.61
CA ILE A 202 -14.29 5.26 -42.39
C ILE A 202 -15.24 6.44 -42.74
#